data_42de01c8513249fddae471f7c894e604
#
_entry.id   42de01c8513249fddae471f7c894e604
#
_cell.length_a   1.000
_cell.length_b   1.000
_cell.length_c   1.000
_cell.angle_alpha   90.00
_cell.angle_beta   90.00
_cell.angle_gamma   90.00
#
_symmetry.space_group_name_H-M   'P 1'
#
loop_
_entity.id
_entity.type
_entity.pdbx_description
1 polymer ?
#
loop_
_entity_poly.entity_id
_entity_poly.type
_entity_poly.pdbx_seq_one_letter_code
_entity_poly.pdbx_strand_id
1 'polypeptide(L)'
;MDELHWDYRPSIELIRKFVESRSLAGYAAVENREPIGYGFYVLEDHKGLIGGLYVSPRYQQPQITQRLLGEMLSALRATPRIERVEAQLMPFGEMLDPVLTAQQFRLHPRQFMLLSLDQVKLSGIPLSAGLRVDPWNDRAFEPCARLIQLAYANHVDGEINDQYRSEPGAMRFLRNIVVLPGCGQFQAFASFVVRAVTSDQPIGMVLTSSVASGVGHTTQICVMPGYQGHGIGRYLMEASILALKARRYKSLSLTVTAANASAVRLYEHLGFRTVKTFAAGVWHA
;
A
#
# COMPACT_ATOMS: atom_id res chain seq x y z
N MET A 1 10.22 14.39 0.96
CA MET A 1 10.11 13.29 -0.02
C MET A 1 11.36 12.43 -0.09
N ASP A 2 12.52 12.97 0.20
CA ASP A 2 13.79 12.23 0.13
C ASP A 2 13.89 11.08 1.15
N GLU A 3 13.22 11.18 2.30
CA GLU A 3 13.22 10.14 3.34
C GLU A 3 12.54 8.83 2.94
N LEU A 4 11.58 8.87 2.01
CA LEU A 4 10.83 7.69 1.60
C LEU A 4 11.43 7.00 0.37
N HIS A 5 12.42 7.59 -0.27
CA HIS A 5 13.03 7.10 -1.52
C HIS A 5 12.00 6.81 -2.64
N TRP A 6 10.89 7.56 -2.67
CA TRP A 6 9.79 7.34 -3.61
C TRP A 6 9.76 8.38 -4.71
N ASP A 7 9.79 7.95 -5.96
CA ASP A 7 9.62 8.82 -7.12
C ASP A 7 8.16 8.92 -7.51
N TYR A 8 7.54 10.06 -7.21
CA TYR A 8 6.12 10.32 -7.53
C TYR A 8 5.89 10.84 -8.96
N ARG A 9 6.93 11.09 -9.75
CA ARG A 9 6.77 11.63 -11.11
C ARG A 9 5.88 10.77 -12.02
N PRO A 10 5.96 9.42 -12.02
CA PRO A 10 5.05 8.60 -12.81
C PRO A 10 3.58 8.76 -12.41
N SER A 11 3.31 8.97 -11.11
CA SER A 11 1.95 9.21 -10.60
C SER A 11 1.45 10.60 -10.98
N ILE A 12 2.32 11.62 -11.08
CA ILE A 12 1.95 12.98 -11.49
C ILE A 12 1.36 12.99 -12.89
N GLU A 13 1.97 12.28 -13.84
CA GLU A 13 1.48 12.20 -15.22
C GLU A 13 0.07 11.56 -15.29
N LEU A 14 -0.17 10.54 -14.47
CA LEU A 14 -1.48 9.91 -14.37
C LEU A 14 -2.51 10.87 -13.77
N ILE A 15 -2.17 11.52 -12.66
CA ILE A 15 -3.05 12.51 -11.99
C ILE A 15 -3.37 13.64 -12.96
N ARG A 16 -2.38 14.17 -13.69
CA ARG A 16 -2.58 15.22 -14.69
C ARG A 16 -3.61 14.85 -15.74
N LYS A 17 -3.53 13.65 -16.30
CA LYS A 17 -4.53 13.15 -17.27
C LYS A 17 -5.94 13.12 -16.69
N PHE A 18 -6.10 12.69 -15.45
CA PHE A 18 -7.40 12.66 -14.78
C PHE A 18 -7.93 14.07 -14.47
N VAL A 19 -7.06 15.02 -14.14
CA VAL A 19 -7.45 16.42 -13.95
C VAL A 19 -7.86 17.05 -15.29
N GLU A 20 -7.09 16.87 -16.35
CA GLU A 20 -7.38 17.38 -17.69
C GLU A 20 -8.70 16.82 -18.25
N SER A 21 -8.98 15.55 -18.01
CA SER A 21 -10.24 14.89 -18.39
C SER A 21 -11.42 15.20 -17.45
N ARG A 22 -11.20 16.01 -16.41
CA ARG A 22 -12.19 16.34 -15.36
C ARG A 22 -12.81 15.12 -14.68
N SER A 23 -12.06 14.03 -14.61
CA SER A 23 -12.49 12.77 -13.98
C SER A 23 -11.95 12.59 -12.54
N LEU A 24 -11.21 13.58 -12.02
CA LEU A 24 -10.71 13.59 -10.66
C LEU A 24 -11.35 14.73 -9.88
N ALA A 25 -12.06 14.39 -8.80
CA ALA A 25 -12.64 15.36 -7.89
C ALA A 25 -11.63 15.80 -6.82
N GLY A 26 -11.67 17.09 -6.43
CA GLY A 26 -10.77 17.61 -5.41
C GLY A 26 -10.87 19.11 -5.24
N TYR A 27 -9.95 19.65 -4.45
CA TYR A 27 -9.87 21.07 -4.11
C TYR A 27 -8.45 21.59 -4.31
N ALA A 28 -8.33 22.86 -4.68
CA ALA A 28 -7.07 23.59 -4.72
C ALA A 28 -7.10 24.74 -3.71
N ALA A 29 -6.03 24.91 -2.95
CA ALA A 29 -5.77 26.13 -2.20
C ALA A 29 -5.08 27.12 -3.14
N VAL A 30 -5.60 28.34 -3.20
CA VAL A 30 -5.12 29.40 -4.09
C VAL A 30 -4.80 30.66 -3.28
N GLU A 31 -3.63 31.22 -3.49
CA GLU A 31 -3.23 32.54 -2.97
C GLU A 31 -2.77 33.43 -4.12
N ASN A 32 -3.26 34.66 -4.19
CA ASN A 32 -2.92 35.61 -5.26
C ASN A 32 -3.09 35.05 -6.69
N ARG A 33 -4.11 34.21 -6.90
CA ARG A 33 -4.40 33.47 -8.15
C ARG A 33 -3.42 32.34 -8.49
N GLU A 34 -2.46 32.05 -7.62
CA GLU A 34 -1.51 30.95 -7.80
C GLU A 34 -1.93 29.73 -6.95
N PRO A 35 -1.91 28.50 -7.50
CA PRO A 35 -2.19 27.30 -6.72
C PRO A 35 -1.04 27.00 -5.77
N ILE A 36 -1.32 27.00 -4.47
CA ILE A 36 -0.34 26.74 -3.40
C ILE A 36 -0.46 25.34 -2.80
N GLY A 37 -1.54 24.63 -3.10
CA GLY A 37 -1.77 23.26 -2.66
C GLY A 37 -2.98 22.67 -3.34
N TYR A 38 -3.10 21.35 -3.28
CA TYR A 38 -4.26 20.63 -3.78
C TYR A 38 -4.49 19.34 -2.99
N GLY A 39 -5.72 18.86 -3.02
CA GLY A 39 -6.09 17.54 -2.56
C GLY A 39 -7.14 16.95 -3.48
N PHE A 40 -7.10 15.64 -3.67
CA PHE A 40 -8.07 14.94 -4.49
C PHE A 40 -8.55 13.66 -3.82
N TYR A 41 -9.72 13.21 -4.24
CA TYR A 41 -10.32 11.96 -3.79
C TYR A 41 -10.91 11.18 -4.95
N VAL A 42 -11.07 9.89 -4.74
CA VAL A 42 -11.67 8.96 -5.71
C VAL A 42 -12.93 8.37 -5.08
N LEU A 43 -13.97 8.24 -5.87
CA LEU A 43 -15.20 7.56 -5.49
C LEU A 43 -15.18 6.15 -6.07
N GLU A 44 -15.41 5.15 -5.24
CA GLU A 44 -15.47 3.74 -5.62
C GLU A 44 -16.66 3.08 -4.94
N ASP A 45 -17.70 2.77 -5.71
CA ASP A 45 -18.95 2.19 -5.22
C ASP A 45 -19.58 3.04 -4.09
N HIS A 46 -19.49 2.60 -2.82
CA HIS A 46 -20.01 3.28 -1.62
C HIS A 46 -18.90 3.85 -0.75
N LYS A 47 -17.70 3.99 -1.28
CA LYS A 47 -16.60 4.58 -0.50
C LYS A 47 -15.90 5.72 -1.23
N GLY A 48 -15.36 6.62 -0.43
CA GLY A 48 -14.42 7.64 -0.84
C GLY A 48 -13.00 7.29 -0.41
N LEU A 49 -12.04 7.51 -1.29
CA LEU A 49 -10.62 7.38 -1.00
C LEU A 49 -9.97 8.75 -1.07
N ILE A 50 -9.32 9.20 0.00
CA ILE A 50 -8.44 10.36 -0.09
C ILE A 50 -7.21 9.92 -0.88
N GLY A 51 -7.14 10.35 -2.14
CA GLY A 51 -6.11 9.89 -3.08
C GLY A 51 -4.78 10.59 -2.89
N GLY A 52 -4.79 11.86 -2.52
CA GLY A 52 -3.58 12.62 -2.26
C GLY A 52 -3.85 14.01 -1.72
N LEU A 53 -2.84 14.57 -1.09
CA LEU A 53 -2.83 15.91 -0.52
C LEU A 53 -1.43 16.48 -0.67
N TYR A 54 -1.33 17.72 -1.12
CA TYR A 54 -0.06 18.41 -1.29
C TYR A 54 -0.21 19.90 -0.97
N VAL A 55 0.75 20.44 -0.25
CA VAL A 55 0.90 21.88 -0.03
C VAL A 55 2.34 22.26 -0.35
N SER A 56 2.53 23.31 -1.12
CA SER A 56 3.86 23.79 -1.48
C SER A 56 4.71 24.08 -0.24
N PRO A 57 5.99 23.70 -0.19
CA PRO A 57 6.85 23.90 0.98
C PRO A 57 6.90 25.34 1.50
N ARG A 58 6.73 26.33 0.63
CA ARG A 58 6.66 27.75 1.02
C ARG A 58 5.41 28.10 1.85
N TYR A 59 4.38 27.27 1.76
CA TYR A 59 3.06 27.46 2.36
C TYR A 59 2.68 26.31 3.31
N GLN A 60 3.66 25.57 3.82
CA GLN A 60 3.45 24.43 4.73
C GLN A 60 2.97 24.90 6.12
N GLN A 61 1.82 25.59 6.13
CA GLN A 61 1.08 25.88 7.36
C GLN A 61 0.10 24.74 7.59
N PRO A 62 0.06 24.17 8.80
CA PRO A 62 -0.87 23.08 9.14
C PRO A 62 -2.32 23.40 8.77
N GLN A 63 -2.73 24.67 8.91
CA GLN A 63 -4.08 25.14 8.63
C GLN A 63 -4.51 24.94 7.17
N ILE A 64 -3.61 25.15 6.20
CA ILE A 64 -3.94 24.97 4.77
C ILE A 64 -4.18 23.48 4.49
N THR A 65 -3.30 22.64 4.99
CA THR A 65 -3.41 21.16 4.85
C THR A 65 -4.70 20.64 5.51
N GLN A 66 -4.99 21.11 6.73
CA GLN A 66 -6.18 20.74 7.48
C GLN A 66 -7.46 21.19 6.78
N ARG A 67 -7.45 22.41 6.21
CA ARG A 67 -8.61 22.93 5.47
C ARG A 67 -8.87 22.15 4.19
N LEU A 68 -7.83 21.86 3.39
CA LEU A 68 -7.97 21.03 2.18
C LEU A 68 -8.55 19.66 2.52
N LEU A 69 -8.03 19.00 3.56
CA LEU A 69 -8.56 17.74 4.04
C LEU A 69 -10.01 17.87 4.49
N GLY A 70 -10.35 18.90 5.27
CA GLY A 70 -11.70 19.17 5.74
C GLY A 70 -12.71 19.34 4.61
N GLU A 71 -12.37 20.09 3.55
CA GLU A 71 -13.24 20.29 2.38
C GLU A 71 -13.47 18.96 1.64
N MET A 72 -12.42 18.14 1.45
CA MET A 72 -12.57 16.81 0.83
C MET A 72 -13.46 15.88 1.65
N LEU A 73 -13.29 15.86 2.98
CA LEU A 73 -14.11 15.03 3.87
C LEU A 73 -15.57 15.48 3.88
N SER A 74 -15.81 16.79 3.88
CA SER A 74 -17.16 17.36 3.79
C SER A 74 -17.85 16.98 2.48
N ALA A 75 -17.14 17.06 1.34
CA ALA A 75 -17.67 16.67 0.05
C ALA A 75 -17.98 15.19 -0.02
N LEU A 76 -17.07 14.34 0.48
CA LEU A 76 -17.28 12.89 0.50
C LEU A 76 -18.50 12.50 1.33
N ARG A 77 -18.66 13.08 2.52
CA ARG A 77 -19.82 12.82 3.39
C ARG A 77 -21.14 13.34 2.83
N ALA A 78 -21.10 14.42 2.06
CA ALA A 78 -22.27 14.95 1.39
C ALA A 78 -22.63 14.16 0.11
N THR A 79 -21.74 13.29 -0.38
CA THR A 79 -21.99 12.47 -1.57
C THR A 79 -22.95 11.32 -1.21
N PRO A 80 -24.11 11.21 -1.91
CA PRO A 80 -25.06 10.13 -1.63
C PRO A 80 -24.42 8.74 -1.78
N ARG A 81 -24.82 7.82 -0.91
CA ARG A 81 -24.37 6.43 -0.85
C ARG A 81 -22.91 6.22 -0.40
N ILE A 82 -22.19 7.26 -0.01
CA ILE A 82 -20.88 7.07 0.62
C ILE A 82 -21.09 6.66 2.08
N GLU A 83 -20.74 5.44 2.38
CA GLU A 83 -20.85 4.81 3.72
C GLU A 83 -19.49 4.66 4.39
N ARG A 84 -18.42 4.87 3.63
CA ARG A 84 -17.05 4.67 4.09
C ARG A 84 -16.10 5.70 3.44
N VAL A 85 -15.13 6.19 4.23
CA VAL A 85 -14.01 6.99 3.71
C VAL A 85 -12.69 6.41 4.25
N GLU A 86 -11.73 6.21 3.34
CA GLU A 86 -10.38 5.73 3.66
C GLU A 86 -9.35 6.84 3.37
N ALA A 87 -8.40 7.02 4.29
CA ALA A 87 -7.31 7.99 4.16
C ALA A 87 -5.98 7.37 4.59
N GLN A 88 -4.98 7.40 3.73
CA GLN A 88 -3.62 6.95 4.03
C GLN A 88 -2.61 8.01 3.55
N LEU A 89 -2.38 9.02 4.39
CA LEU A 89 -1.61 10.20 4.04
C LEU A 89 -0.18 10.12 4.59
N MET A 90 0.55 9.06 4.20
CA MET A 90 1.90 8.74 4.66
C MET A 90 2.87 9.94 4.66
N PRO A 91 2.91 10.84 3.65
CA PRO A 91 3.84 11.98 3.66
C PRO A 91 3.69 12.90 4.88
N PHE A 92 2.50 12.98 5.46
CA PHE A 92 2.20 13.88 6.58
C PHE A 92 2.48 13.26 7.97
N GLY A 93 2.81 11.95 8.04
CA GLY A 93 2.99 11.26 9.33
C GLY A 93 1.74 11.38 10.18
N GLU A 94 1.93 11.72 11.46
CA GLU A 94 0.86 11.87 12.46
C GLU A 94 0.24 13.28 12.49
N MET A 95 0.71 14.21 11.65
CA MET A 95 0.27 15.61 11.66
C MET A 95 -1.26 15.78 11.45
N LEU A 96 -1.87 14.87 10.71
CA LEU A 96 -3.30 14.92 10.40
C LEU A 96 -4.18 14.07 11.34
N ASP A 97 -3.60 13.31 12.25
CA ASP A 97 -4.32 12.46 13.19
C ASP A 97 -5.35 13.23 14.04
N PRO A 98 -5.05 14.43 14.59
CA PRO A 98 -6.03 15.19 15.32
C PRO A 98 -7.25 15.60 14.46
N VAL A 99 -7.02 15.93 13.19
CA VAL A 99 -8.10 16.29 12.26
C VAL A 99 -8.98 15.09 11.95
N LEU A 100 -8.37 13.95 11.62
CA LEU A 100 -9.08 12.70 11.34
C LEU A 100 -9.87 12.24 12.57
N THR A 101 -9.26 12.31 13.77
CA THR A 101 -9.93 11.95 15.02
C THR A 101 -11.13 12.87 15.32
N ALA A 102 -10.98 14.19 15.17
CA ALA A 102 -12.08 15.14 15.33
C ALA A 102 -13.22 14.89 14.32
N GLN A 103 -12.90 14.32 13.18
CA GLN A 103 -13.83 13.89 12.14
C GLN A 103 -14.32 12.44 12.33
N GLN A 104 -14.13 11.84 13.51
CA GLN A 104 -14.61 10.51 13.88
C GLN A 104 -14.01 9.35 13.04
N PHE A 105 -12.81 9.54 12.48
CA PHE A 105 -12.08 8.44 11.87
C PHE A 105 -11.50 7.52 12.94
N ARG A 106 -11.62 6.22 12.71
CA ARG A 106 -10.83 5.21 13.42
C ARG A 106 -9.42 5.18 12.83
N LEU A 107 -8.42 5.39 13.65
CA LEU A 107 -7.02 5.43 13.24
C LEU A 107 -6.34 4.07 13.46
N HIS A 108 -5.62 3.62 12.46
CA HIS A 108 -4.80 2.41 12.50
C HIS A 108 -3.35 2.79 12.27
N PRO A 109 -2.49 2.80 13.32
CA PRO A 109 -1.07 3.13 13.17
C PRO A 109 -0.36 2.20 12.19
N ARG A 110 0.41 2.78 11.29
CA ARG A 110 1.21 2.06 10.28
C ARG A 110 2.66 2.49 10.34
N GLN A 111 3.53 1.59 9.95
CA GLN A 111 4.98 1.82 9.85
C GLN A 111 5.40 1.69 8.39
N PHE A 112 6.07 2.70 7.88
CA PHE A 112 6.84 2.58 6.65
C PHE A 112 8.24 2.11 7.04
N MET A 113 8.63 0.94 6.51
CA MET A 113 9.91 0.31 6.83
C MET A 113 10.80 0.23 5.60
N LEU A 114 12.10 0.34 5.80
CA LEU A 114 13.12 0.31 4.76
C LEU A 114 14.22 -0.69 5.11
N LEU A 115 14.67 -1.44 4.09
CA LEU A 115 15.79 -2.37 4.15
C LEU A 115 16.87 -1.94 3.15
N SER A 116 18.13 -1.84 3.59
CA SER A 116 19.28 -1.73 2.68
C SER A 116 19.66 -3.12 2.18
N LEU A 117 19.61 -3.32 0.86
CA LEU A 117 19.89 -4.62 0.25
C LEU A 117 21.38 -4.99 0.23
N ASP A 118 22.27 -3.99 0.33
CA ASP A 118 23.73 -4.25 0.36
C ASP A 118 24.15 -4.96 1.66
N GLN A 119 23.44 -4.72 2.77
CA GLN A 119 23.78 -5.23 4.11
C GLN A 119 22.96 -6.43 4.55
N VAL A 120 21.93 -6.83 3.77
CA VAL A 120 21.03 -7.90 4.19
C VAL A 120 21.72 -9.26 4.17
N LYS A 121 21.60 -9.98 5.30
CA LYS A 121 22.02 -11.38 5.44
C LYS A 121 20.77 -12.25 5.36
N LEU A 122 20.71 -13.10 4.35
CA LEU A 122 19.60 -14.03 4.16
C LEU A 122 19.96 -15.38 4.76
N SER A 123 19.01 -16.02 5.38
CA SER A 123 19.24 -17.34 6.03
C SER A 123 19.03 -18.51 5.08
N GLY A 124 18.44 -18.28 3.90
CA GLY A 124 18.23 -19.33 2.92
C GLY A 124 17.32 -20.46 3.43
N ILE A 125 16.24 -20.12 4.14
CA ILE A 125 15.30 -21.13 4.66
C ILE A 125 14.69 -21.89 3.47
N PRO A 126 14.76 -23.22 3.45
CA PRO A 126 14.13 -24.00 2.40
C PRO A 126 12.60 -23.94 2.50
N LEU A 127 11.94 -24.01 1.37
CA LEU A 127 10.49 -24.17 1.32
C LEU A 127 10.13 -25.57 1.84
N SER A 128 9.05 -25.68 2.61
CA SER A 128 8.59 -26.97 3.16
C SER A 128 8.26 -27.97 2.04
N ALA A 129 8.46 -29.25 2.29
CA ALA A 129 8.09 -30.32 1.37
C ALA A 129 6.59 -30.23 0.99
N GLY A 130 6.28 -30.53 -0.27
CA GLY A 130 4.92 -30.43 -0.80
C GLY A 130 4.49 -29.01 -1.23
N LEU A 131 5.41 -28.04 -1.15
CA LEU A 131 5.22 -26.68 -1.63
C LEU A 131 6.16 -26.39 -2.79
N ARG A 132 5.72 -25.55 -3.71
CA ARG A 132 6.57 -24.99 -4.76
C ARG A 132 6.40 -23.48 -4.85
N VAL A 133 7.40 -22.81 -5.40
CA VAL A 133 7.35 -21.37 -5.68
C VAL A 133 7.38 -21.16 -7.19
N ASP A 134 6.48 -20.31 -7.66
CA ASP A 134 6.40 -19.89 -9.06
C ASP A 134 6.57 -18.36 -9.14
N PRO A 135 7.23 -17.85 -10.20
CA PRO A 135 7.18 -16.41 -10.50
C PRO A 135 5.73 -15.98 -10.77
N TRP A 136 5.42 -14.71 -10.48
CA TRP A 136 4.13 -14.16 -10.85
C TRP A 136 3.87 -14.26 -12.35
N ASN A 137 2.66 -14.64 -12.71
CA ASN A 137 2.11 -14.57 -14.06
C ASN A 137 0.61 -14.24 -14.00
N ASP A 138 0.04 -13.81 -15.10
CA ASP A 138 -1.34 -13.31 -15.15
C ASP A 138 -2.42 -14.36 -14.83
N ARG A 139 -2.10 -15.66 -14.95
CA ARG A 139 -3.01 -16.72 -14.51
C ARG A 139 -3.15 -16.80 -12.99
N ALA A 140 -2.30 -16.07 -12.25
CA ALA A 140 -2.36 -16.01 -10.80
C ALA A 140 -3.39 -15.00 -10.27
N PHE A 141 -3.97 -14.11 -11.10
CA PHE A 141 -4.87 -13.05 -10.64
C PHE A 141 -6.04 -13.60 -9.81
N GLU A 142 -6.89 -14.44 -10.41
CA GLU A 142 -8.09 -14.96 -9.74
C GLU A 142 -7.75 -15.84 -8.53
N PRO A 143 -6.84 -16.84 -8.63
CA PRO A 143 -6.48 -17.63 -7.46
C PRO A 143 -5.84 -16.81 -6.32
N CYS A 144 -5.07 -15.77 -6.63
CA CYS A 144 -4.46 -14.89 -5.64
C CYS A 144 -5.46 -13.88 -5.05
N ALA A 145 -6.51 -13.49 -5.77
CA ALA A 145 -7.60 -12.70 -5.22
C ALA A 145 -8.33 -13.48 -4.11
N ARG A 146 -8.61 -14.76 -4.33
CA ARG A 146 -9.15 -15.65 -3.29
C ARG A 146 -8.20 -15.81 -2.11
N LEU A 147 -6.90 -15.95 -2.38
CA LEU A 147 -5.89 -16.00 -1.30
C LEU A 147 -5.92 -14.73 -0.45
N ILE A 148 -6.00 -13.53 -1.05
CA ILE A 148 -6.12 -12.27 -0.30
C ILE A 148 -7.36 -12.31 0.58
N GLN A 149 -8.53 -12.59 0.03
CA GLN A 149 -9.77 -12.63 0.79
C GLN A 149 -9.66 -13.56 2.00
N LEU A 150 -9.11 -14.76 1.81
CA LEU A 150 -8.93 -15.75 2.91
C LEU A 150 -7.89 -15.29 3.93
N ALA A 151 -6.77 -14.72 3.47
CA ALA A 151 -5.69 -14.28 4.34
C ALA A 151 -6.08 -13.09 5.22
N TYR A 152 -6.96 -12.22 4.73
CA TYR A 152 -7.42 -11.03 5.44
C TYR A 152 -8.81 -11.14 6.06
N ALA A 153 -9.46 -12.31 5.98
CA ALA A 153 -10.67 -12.58 6.75
C ALA A 153 -10.37 -12.41 8.25
N ASN A 154 -11.06 -11.50 8.91
CA ASN A 154 -10.85 -11.15 10.33
C ASN A 154 -9.48 -10.53 10.67
N HIS A 155 -8.81 -9.94 9.68
CA HIS A 155 -7.52 -9.26 9.88
C HIS A 155 -7.70 -7.74 9.91
N VAL A 156 -6.90 -7.04 10.74
CA VAL A 156 -6.95 -5.57 10.87
C VAL A 156 -6.78 -4.84 9.53
N ASP A 157 -5.97 -5.35 8.62
CA ASP A 157 -5.81 -4.74 7.29
C ASP A 157 -7.08 -4.84 6.43
N GLY A 158 -7.98 -5.79 6.69
CA GLY A 158 -9.32 -5.83 6.10
C GLY A 158 -10.25 -4.75 6.65
N GLU A 159 -9.97 -4.16 7.83
CA GLU A 159 -10.66 -2.96 8.32
C GLU A 159 -10.16 -1.70 7.61
N ILE A 160 -8.87 -1.65 7.28
CA ILE A 160 -8.22 -0.51 6.64
C ILE A 160 -8.54 -0.45 5.14
N ASN A 161 -8.53 -1.59 4.46
CA ASN A 161 -8.82 -1.70 3.03
C ASN A 161 -9.93 -2.75 2.81
N ASP A 162 -11.13 -2.30 2.51
CA ASP A 162 -12.29 -3.17 2.31
C ASP A 162 -12.19 -4.04 1.05
N GLN A 163 -11.34 -3.69 0.08
CA GLN A 163 -11.07 -4.51 -1.11
C GLN A 163 -10.58 -5.92 -0.74
N TYR A 164 -10.00 -6.10 0.46
CA TYR A 164 -9.56 -7.41 0.95
C TYR A 164 -10.72 -8.32 1.40
N ARG A 165 -11.91 -7.76 1.64
CA ARG A 165 -13.06 -8.50 2.21
C ARG A 165 -13.82 -9.33 1.20
N SER A 166 -13.60 -9.11 -0.10
CA SER A 166 -14.30 -9.82 -1.17
C SER A 166 -13.36 -10.20 -2.31
N GLU A 167 -13.68 -11.27 -3.02
CA GLU A 167 -12.88 -11.68 -4.19
C GLU A 167 -12.90 -10.62 -5.30
N PRO A 168 -14.06 -9.98 -5.66
CA PRO A 168 -14.05 -8.88 -6.62
C PRO A 168 -13.23 -7.67 -6.16
N GLY A 169 -13.28 -7.33 -4.87
CA GLY A 169 -12.44 -6.27 -4.29
C GLY A 169 -10.95 -6.59 -4.39
N ALA A 170 -10.56 -7.80 -3.96
CA ALA A 170 -9.18 -8.27 -4.06
C ALA A 170 -8.69 -8.33 -5.51
N MET A 171 -9.57 -8.67 -6.46
CA MET A 171 -9.25 -8.64 -7.88
C MET A 171 -8.97 -7.21 -8.38
N ARG A 172 -9.80 -6.21 -7.98
CA ARG A 172 -9.54 -4.80 -8.29
C ARG A 172 -8.21 -4.33 -7.68
N PHE A 173 -7.97 -4.68 -6.43
CA PHE A 173 -6.71 -4.36 -5.73
C PHE A 173 -5.48 -4.93 -6.48
N LEU A 174 -5.50 -6.19 -6.86
CA LEU A 174 -4.42 -6.81 -7.63
C LEU A 174 -4.21 -6.13 -8.99
N ARG A 175 -5.29 -5.81 -9.70
CA ARG A 175 -5.19 -5.08 -10.97
C ARG A 175 -4.58 -3.70 -10.80
N ASN A 176 -4.93 -3.00 -9.72
CA ASN A 176 -4.36 -1.69 -9.41
C ASN A 176 -2.85 -1.77 -9.15
N ILE A 177 -2.36 -2.84 -8.53
CA ILE A 177 -0.92 -3.05 -8.31
C ILE A 177 -0.20 -3.42 -9.60
N VAL A 178 -0.76 -4.38 -10.36
CA VAL A 178 -0.03 -5.01 -11.49
C VAL A 178 -0.12 -4.16 -12.76
N VAL A 179 -1.25 -3.45 -12.97
CA VAL A 179 -1.52 -2.74 -14.23
C VAL A 179 -1.33 -1.23 -14.10
N LEU A 180 -1.64 -0.66 -12.92
CA LEU A 180 -1.57 0.79 -12.71
C LEU A 180 -0.30 1.20 -11.95
N PRO A 181 0.33 2.33 -12.29
CA PRO A 181 1.57 2.76 -11.63
C PRO A 181 1.36 3.44 -10.27
N GLY A 182 0.16 3.37 -9.68
CA GLY A 182 -0.19 4.05 -8.42
C GLY A 182 0.69 3.63 -7.23
N CYS A 183 1.14 2.37 -7.21
CA CYS A 183 2.07 1.84 -6.20
C CYS A 183 3.47 1.58 -6.78
N GLY A 184 3.89 2.34 -7.80
CA GLY A 184 5.11 2.13 -8.56
C GLY A 184 4.92 1.15 -9.73
N GLN A 185 5.99 0.89 -10.45
CA GLN A 185 5.99 -0.03 -11.59
C GLN A 185 6.12 -1.47 -11.11
N PHE A 186 5.12 -2.31 -11.35
CA PHE A 186 5.12 -3.72 -10.97
C PHE A 186 6.32 -4.50 -11.54
N GLN A 187 6.92 -5.37 -10.73
CA GLN A 187 8.10 -6.15 -11.08
C GLN A 187 7.82 -7.66 -10.95
N ALA A 188 7.38 -8.27 -12.05
CA ALA A 188 7.06 -9.71 -12.07
C ALA A 188 8.25 -10.59 -11.65
N PHE A 189 9.48 -10.19 -11.97
CA PHE A 189 10.71 -10.93 -11.62
C PHE A 189 10.99 -10.97 -10.09
N ALA A 190 10.43 -10.05 -9.31
CA ALA A 190 10.58 -9.99 -7.86
C ALA A 190 9.27 -10.33 -7.13
N SER A 191 8.29 -10.85 -7.84
CA SER A 191 6.97 -11.23 -7.34
C SER A 191 6.76 -12.73 -7.50
N PHE A 192 6.34 -13.39 -6.42
CA PHE A 192 6.27 -14.86 -6.36
C PHE A 192 4.98 -15.35 -5.72
N VAL A 193 4.57 -16.54 -6.10
CA VAL A 193 3.43 -17.27 -5.54
C VAL A 193 3.91 -18.63 -5.05
N VAL A 194 3.64 -18.96 -3.79
CA VAL A 194 3.85 -20.31 -3.25
C VAL A 194 2.55 -21.08 -3.39
N ARG A 195 2.65 -22.31 -3.90
CA ARG A 195 1.52 -23.21 -4.15
C ARG A 195 1.72 -24.56 -3.46
N ALA A 196 0.61 -25.18 -3.06
CA ALA A 196 0.60 -26.58 -2.67
C ALA A 196 0.73 -27.44 -3.93
N VAL A 197 1.69 -28.37 -3.94
CA VAL A 197 1.97 -29.26 -5.11
C VAL A 197 0.77 -30.12 -5.48
N THR A 198 0.03 -30.59 -4.47
CA THR A 198 -1.10 -31.53 -4.65
C THR A 198 -2.37 -30.90 -5.22
N SER A 199 -2.65 -29.62 -4.90
CA SER A 199 -3.89 -28.93 -5.30
C SER A 199 -3.67 -27.78 -6.26
N ASP A 200 -2.42 -27.40 -6.53
CA ASP A 200 -2.04 -26.19 -7.29
C ASP A 200 -2.56 -24.87 -6.69
N GLN A 201 -3.11 -24.92 -5.47
CA GLN A 201 -3.70 -23.77 -4.81
C GLN A 201 -2.62 -22.81 -4.32
N PRO A 202 -2.73 -21.49 -4.58
CA PRO A 202 -1.88 -20.51 -3.93
C PRO A 202 -2.12 -20.48 -2.42
N ILE A 203 -1.04 -20.56 -1.67
CA ILE A 203 -1.04 -20.52 -0.20
C ILE A 203 -0.26 -19.34 0.35
N GLY A 204 0.52 -18.68 -0.49
CA GLY A 204 1.21 -17.44 -0.16
C GLY A 204 1.66 -16.71 -1.41
N MET A 205 1.79 -15.40 -1.32
CA MET A 205 2.35 -14.58 -2.39
C MET A 205 3.09 -13.37 -1.86
N VAL A 206 4.00 -12.83 -2.67
CA VAL A 206 4.61 -11.51 -2.52
C VAL A 206 4.57 -10.78 -3.85
N LEU A 207 4.15 -9.52 -3.83
CA LEU A 207 4.15 -8.62 -4.99
C LEU A 207 5.05 -7.42 -4.69
N THR A 208 5.87 -7.07 -5.67
CA THR A 208 6.88 -6.02 -5.53
C THR A 208 6.83 -5.09 -6.73
N SER A 209 6.89 -3.80 -6.48
CA SER A 209 6.98 -2.74 -7.49
C SER A 209 8.30 -1.98 -7.35
N SER A 210 8.73 -1.32 -8.41
CA SER A 210 9.81 -0.33 -8.38
C SER A 210 9.20 1.05 -8.17
N VAL A 211 9.60 1.74 -7.12
CA VAL A 211 9.05 3.06 -6.74
C VAL A 211 10.02 4.20 -7.02
N ALA A 212 11.28 3.87 -7.28
CA ALA A 212 12.32 4.76 -7.80
C ALA A 212 13.45 3.91 -8.40
N SER A 213 14.41 4.56 -9.05
CA SER A 213 15.59 3.87 -9.60
C SER A 213 16.33 3.12 -8.47
N GLY A 214 16.39 1.80 -8.59
CA GLY A 214 17.05 0.93 -7.60
C GLY A 214 16.32 0.79 -6.26
N VAL A 215 15.05 1.22 -6.16
CA VAL A 215 14.23 1.10 -4.95
C VAL A 215 13.01 0.24 -5.22
N GLY A 216 12.92 -0.91 -4.54
CA GLY A 216 11.76 -1.77 -4.54
C GLY A 216 10.77 -1.39 -3.43
N HIS A 217 9.51 -1.74 -3.62
CA HIS A 217 8.47 -1.65 -2.59
C HIS A 217 7.64 -2.94 -2.59
N THR A 218 7.55 -3.62 -1.46
CA THR A 218 6.62 -4.75 -1.31
C THR A 218 5.22 -4.19 -1.17
N THR A 219 4.44 -4.30 -2.26
CA THR A 219 3.08 -3.77 -2.34
C THR A 219 2.06 -4.68 -1.68
N GLN A 220 2.34 -5.99 -1.68
CA GLN A 220 1.48 -6.99 -1.04
C GLN A 220 2.29 -8.22 -0.65
N ILE A 221 1.98 -8.77 0.52
CA ILE A 221 2.42 -10.10 0.94
C ILE A 221 1.35 -10.71 1.82
N CYS A 222 0.97 -11.95 1.56
CA CYS A 222 0.06 -12.68 2.42
C CYS A 222 0.35 -14.19 2.37
N VAL A 223 -0.07 -14.87 3.44
CA VAL A 223 0.00 -16.34 3.58
C VAL A 223 -1.35 -16.80 4.12
N MET A 224 -1.89 -17.86 3.53
CA MET A 224 -3.15 -18.48 3.96
C MET A 224 -3.10 -18.85 5.45
N PRO A 225 -4.14 -18.58 6.25
CA PRO A 225 -4.11 -18.76 7.71
C PRO A 225 -3.59 -20.13 8.18
N GLY A 226 -4.03 -21.21 7.57
CA GLY A 226 -3.57 -22.57 7.92
C GLY A 226 -2.11 -22.89 7.59
N TYR A 227 -1.41 -21.98 6.90
CA TYR A 227 0.00 -22.13 6.51
C TYR A 227 0.91 -21.05 7.13
N GLN A 228 0.37 -20.19 7.98
CA GLN A 228 1.14 -19.21 8.73
C GLN A 228 2.03 -19.89 9.79
N GLY A 229 3.12 -19.23 10.20
CA GLY A 229 4.06 -19.79 11.18
C GLY A 229 5.04 -20.83 10.62
N HIS A 230 4.91 -21.26 9.37
CA HIS A 230 5.76 -22.26 8.72
C HIS A 230 6.88 -21.67 7.84
N GLY A 231 7.26 -20.41 8.07
CA GLY A 231 8.36 -19.76 7.35
C GLY A 231 8.05 -19.25 5.93
N ILE A 232 6.85 -19.49 5.40
CA ILE A 232 6.49 -19.14 4.00
C ILE A 232 6.61 -17.64 3.75
N GLY A 233 6.13 -16.78 4.67
CA GLY A 233 6.25 -15.32 4.53
C GLY A 233 7.72 -14.88 4.46
N ARG A 234 8.59 -15.48 5.28
CA ARG A 234 10.02 -15.22 5.24
C ARG A 234 10.65 -15.69 3.94
N TYR A 235 10.33 -16.89 3.49
CA TYR A 235 10.78 -17.43 2.21
C TYR A 235 10.42 -16.49 1.04
N LEU A 236 9.17 -16.03 0.98
CA LEU A 236 8.69 -15.12 -0.05
C LEU A 236 9.45 -13.78 -0.05
N MET A 237 9.67 -13.20 1.14
CA MET A 237 10.46 -11.97 1.27
C MET A 237 11.92 -12.20 0.83
N GLU A 238 12.56 -13.28 1.27
CA GLU A 238 13.93 -13.60 0.88
C GLU A 238 14.05 -13.84 -0.63
N ALA A 239 13.09 -14.51 -1.27
CA ALA A 239 13.05 -14.70 -2.72
C ALA A 239 12.95 -13.36 -3.48
N SER A 240 12.07 -12.47 -3.04
CA SER A 240 11.93 -11.13 -3.61
C SER A 240 13.21 -10.30 -3.43
N ILE A 241 13.81 -10.33 -2.24
CA ILE A 241 15.09 -9.65 -1.94
C ILE A 241 16.20 -10.15 -2.85
N LEU A 242 16.34 -11.47 -3.02
CA LEU A 242 17.37 -12.07 -3.90
C LEU A 242 17.18 -11.62 -5.35
N ALA A 243 15.95 -11.64 -5.86
CA ALA A 243 15.64 -11.21 -7.21
C ALA A 243 15.96 -9.72 -7.45
N LEU A 244 15.66 -8.85 -6.46
CA LEU A 244 16.01 -7.43 -6.51
C LEU A 244 17.55 -7.23 -6.46
N LYS A 245 18.26 -7.93 -5.58
CA LYS A 245 19.73 -7.86 -5.49
C LYS A 245 20.40 -8.29 -6.82
N ALA A 246 19.91 -9.34 -7.46
CA ALA A 246 20.41 -9.77 -8.76
C ALA A 246 20.29 -8.69 -9.84
N ARG A 247 19.34 -7.76 -9.69
CA ARG A 247 19.15 -6.60 -10.58
C ARG A 247 19.70 -5.29 -10.01
N ARG A 248 20.57 -5.38 -9.01
CA ARG A 248 21.31 -4.25 -8.41
C ARG A 248 20.40 -3.19 -7.77
N TYR A 249 19.23 -3.57 -7.26
CA TYR A 249 18.44 -2.70 -6.40
C TYR A 249 19.21 -2.45 -5.10
N LYS A 250 19.06 -1.24 -4.56
CA LYS A 250 19.78 -0.77 -3.36
C LYS A 250 18.97 -0.93 -2.10
N SER A 251 17.66 -0.80 -2.21
CA SER A 251 16.76 -0.87 -1.06
C SER A 251 15.41 -1.48 -1.42
N LEU A 252 14.73 -1.97 -0.37
CA LEU A 252 13.36 -2.46 -0.42
C LEU A 252 12.58 -1.82 0.71
N SER A 253 11.44 -1.24 0.41
CA SER A 253 10.52 -0.68 1.39
C SER A 253 9.24 -1.50 1.49
N LEU A 254 8.49 -1.29 2.56
CA LEU A 254 7.14 -1.81 2.74
C LEU A 254 6.36 -0.93 3.73
N THR A 255 5.04 -1.13 3.77
CA THR A 255 4.19 -0.55 4.80
C THR A 255 3.48 -1.67 5.56
N VAL A 256 3.49 -1.60 6.88
CA VAL A 256 2.84 -2.59 7.76
C VAL A 256 2.00 -1.93 8.82
N THR A 257 0.87 -2.51 9.18
CA THR A 257 0.05 -2.08 10.31
C THR A 257 0.74 -2.47 11.61
N ALA A 258 0.92 -1.52 12.52
CA ALA A 258 1.65 -1.74 13.78
C ALA A 258 1.04 -2.85 14.65
N ALA A 259 -0.29 -3.01 14.60
CA ALA A 259 -0.99 -4.09 15.30
C ALA A 259 -0.69 -5.50 14.72
N ASN A 260 -0.15 -5.62 13.49
CA ASN A 260 0.29 -6.88 12.93
C ASN A 260 1.70 -7.25 13.44
N ALA A 261 1.79 -7.55 14.73
CA ALA A 261 3.05 -7.80 15.42
C ALA A 261 3.87 -8.97 14.82
N SER A 262 3.21 -9.95 14.20
CA SER A 262 3.90 -11.08 13.56
C SER A 262 4.65 -10.64 12.29
N ALA A 263 4.02 -9.81 11.47
CA ALA A 263 4.65 -9.25 10.28
C ALA A 263 5.75 -8.24 10.65
N VAL A 264 5.52 -7.37 11.63
CA VAL A 264 6.55 -6.43 12.12
C VAL A 264 7.80 -7.19 12.54
N ARG A 265 7.67 -8.21 13.39
CA ARG A 265 8.81 -9.05 13.82
C ARG A 265 9.52 -9.73 12.64
N LEU A 266 8.76 -10.23 11.65
CA LEU A 266 9.36 -10.81 10.46
C LEU A 266 10.26 -9.80 9.73
N TYR A 267 9.76 -8.59 9.52
CA TYR A 267 10.51 -7.56 8.79
C TYR A 267 11.73 -7.06 9.58
N GLU A 268 11.60 -6.87 10.89
CA GLU A 268 12.73 -6.52 11.77
C GLU A 268 13.83 -7.60 11.72
N HIS A 269 13.47 -8.89 11.77
CA HIS A 269 14.42 -10.00 11.63
C HIS A 269 15.11 -10.07 10.26
N LEU A 270 14.46 -9.57 9.21
CA LEU A 270 15.08 -9.41 7.89
C LEU A 270 15.96 -8.17 7.78
N GLY A 271 15.97 -7.31 8.82
CA GLY A 271 16.77 -6.10 8.89
C GLY A 271 16.06 -4.83 8.42
N PHE A 272 14.75 -4.87 8.20
CA PHE A 272 13.97 -3.65 7.96
C PHE A 272 13.96 -2.77 9.20
N ARG A 273 14.00 -1.47 8.98
CA ARG A 273 13.90 -0.46 10.05
C ARG A 273 12.74 0.48 9.75
N THR A 274 11.98 0.84 10.77
CA THR A 274 10.94 1.86 10.66
C THR A 274 11.58 3.22 10.40
N VAL A 275 11.18 3.87 9.30
CA VAL A 275 11.66 5.20 8.89
C VAL A 275 10.61 6.26 9.17
N LYS A 276 9.32 5.88 9.09
CA LYS A 276 8.22 6.77 9.32
C LYS A 276 7.01 6.04 9.89
N THR A 277 6.28 6.72 10.76
CA THR A 277 4.96 6.30 11.26
C THR A 277 3.88 7.24 10.71
N PHE A 278 2.70 6.71 10.48
CA PHE A 278 1.52 7.44 10.07
C PHE A 278 0.26 6.62 10.39
N ALA A 279 -0.91 7.21 10.33
CA ALA A 279 -2.14 6.46 10.50
C ALA A 279 -2.87 6.23 9.16
N ALA A 280 -3.46 5.03 9.02
CA ALA A 280 -4.55 4.82 8.11
C ALA A 280 -5.85 5.16 8.84
N GLY A 281 -6.59 6.12 8.32
CA GLY A 281 -7.87 6.55 8.86
C GLY A 281 -9.02 5.90 8.11
N VAL A 282 -10.01 5.40 8.84
CA VAL A 282 -11.25 4.83 8.30
C VAL A 282 -12.44 5.45 9.00
N TRP A 283 -13.35 6.01 8.22
CA TRP A 283 -14.62 6.52 8.69
C TRP A 283 -15.77 5.68 8.13
N HIS A 284 -16.81 5.50 8.92
CA HIS A 284 -18.08 4.87 8.53
C HIS A 284 -19.22 5.82 8.85
N ALA A 285 -20.28 5.82 7.98
CA ALA A 285 -21.51 6.58 8.19
C ALA A 285 -22.32 6.02 9.36
#